data_cbcf2520543cc2f5b953e45b2d2779b0
#
_entry.id   cbcf2520543cc2f5b953e45b2d2779b0
#
_cell.length_a   1.000
_cell.length_b   1.000
_cell.length_c   1.000
_cell.angle_alpha   90.00
_cell.angle_beta   90.00
_cell.angle_gamma   90.00
#
_symmetry.space_group_name_H-M   'P 1'
#
loop_
_entity.id
_entity.type
_entity.pdbx_description
1 polymer ?
#
loop_
_entity_poly.entity_id
_entity_poly.type
_entity_poly.pdbx_seq_one_letter_code
_entity_poly.pdbx_strand_id
1 'polypeptide(L)'
;FALGYSERTREDGRVRRFNTMDLVGRDGRFIGRYRKMHLPGSDEPQNATTVHLERLYFEPGNLGFPVFDFEGVRVGLALCNDRRWPETYRMLCLGGAEVVLIGYNTPLVLDEAPALAHLRMFHNHLPMQAGAYQNTVWVAAAAKAGLEDGQALLGGSCIIAPTGEIAAQAISVEDEVIVHRADLDLIKVCRKVNFDSALYRRPDQYRLIAEQAGPER
;
A
#
# COMPACT_ATOMS: atom_id res chain seq x y z
N PHE A 1 -14.38 -3.24 7.11
CA PHE A 1 -13.14 -3.97 6.78
C PHE A 1 -12.72 -3.74 5.34
N ALA A 2 -11.44 -3.98 5.05
CA ALA A 2 -10.93 -3.99 3.68
C ALA A 2 -10.53 -5.43 3.31
N LEU A 3 -10.91 -5.88 2.10
CA LEU A 3 -10.69 -7.24 1.62
C LEU A 3 -9.96 -7.23 0.27
N GLY A 4 -8.76 -7.83 0.24
CA GLY A 4 -8.00 -8.06 -0.99
C GLY A 4 -8.41 -9.36 -1.69
N TYR A 5 -8.51 -9.34 -3.03
CA TYR A 5 -8.89 -10.51 -3.81
C TYR A 5 -8.51 -10.39 -5.30
N SER A 6 -8.55 -11.51 -6.01
CA SER A 6 -8.36 -11.55 -7.46
C SER A 6 -9.69 -11.25 -8.15
N GLU A 7 -9.81 -10.08 -8.75
CA GLU A 7 -10.99 -9.66 -9.49
C GLU A 7 -10.95 -10.17 -10.94
N ARG A 8 -12.07 -10.74 -11.39
CA ARG A 8 -12.33 -11.02 -12.80
C ARG A 8 -13.58 -10.28 -13.21
N THR A 9 -13.46 -9.35 -14.16
CA THR A 9 -14.57 -8.54 -14.64
C THR A 9 -14.64 -8.53 -16.15
N ARG A 10 -15.73 -8.03 -16.72
CA ARG A 10 -15.87 -7.78 -18.14
C ARG A 10 -16.02 -6.28 -18.36
N GLU A 11 -15.04 -5.67 -19.02
CA GLU A 11 -15.02 -4.25 -19.38
C GLU A 11 -14.67 -4.11 -20.85
N ASP A 12 -15.30 -3.20 -21.58
CA ASP A 12 -15.06 -2.94 -23.01
C ASP A 12 -15.13 -4.20 -23.88
N GLY A 13 -16.06 -5.13 -23.55
CA GLY A 13 -16.27 -6.37 -24.26
C GLY A 13 -15.24 -7.48 -24.01
N ARG A 14 -14.20 -7.24 -23.23
CA ARG A 14 -13.15 -8.21 -22.89
C ARG A 14 -13.14 -8.58 -21.41
N VAL A 15 -12.61 -9.76 -21.10
CA VAL A 15 -12.36 -10.18 -19.71
C VAL A 15 -11.07 -9.52 -19.25
N ARG A 16 -11.15 -8.84 -18.10
CA ARG A 16 -10.00 -8.21 -17.42
C ARG A 16 -9.80 -8.83 -16.05
N ARG A 17 -8.57 -8.80 -15.57
CA ARG A 17 -8.20 -9.34 -14.25
C ARG A 17 -7.39 -8.29 -13.49
N PHE A 18 -7.76 -8.06 -12.23
CA PHE A 18 -7.09 -7.11 -11.38
C PHE A 18 -6.80 -7.71 -10.00
N ASN A 19 -5.72 -7.28 -9.39
CA ASN A 19 -5.50 -7.44 -7.95
C ASN A 19 -6.25 -6.30 -7.26
N THR A 20 -7.27 -6.62 -6.50
CA THR A 20 -8.30 -5.65 -6.06
C THR A 20 -8.47 -5.66 -4.56
N MET A 21 -8.82 -4.53 -3.98
CA MET A 21 -9.24 -4.39 -2.59
C MET A 21 -10.56 -3.62 -2.54
N ASP A 22 -11.55 -4.20 -1.87
CA ASP A 22 -12.83 -3.56 -1.58
C ASP A 22 -12.87 -3.09 -0.13
N LEU A 23 -13.45 -1.91 0.09
CA LEU A 23 -13.81 -1.39 1.40
C LEU A 23 -15.28 -1.70 1.66
N VAL A 24 -15.54 -2.34 2.80
CA VAL A 24 -16.88 -2.77 3.21
C VAL A 24 -17.22 -2.15 4.56
N GLY A 25 -18.42 -1.58 4.64
CA GLY A 25 -18.94 -0.91 5.81
C GLY A 25 -19.30 -1.86 6.95
N ARG A 26 -19.67 -1.29 8.08
CA ARG A 26 -20.11 -2.01 9.28
C ARG A 26 -21.40 -2.80 9.03
N ASP A 27 -22.25 -2.32 8.14
CA ASP A 27 -23.49 -2.95 7.72
C ASP A 27 -23.33 -4.00 6.60
N GLY A 28 -22.09 -4.29 6.22
CA GLY A 28 -21.75 -5.22 5.14
C GLY A 28 -21.89 -4.64 3.73
N ARG A 29 -22.23 -3.36 3.60
CA ARG A 29 -22.36 -2.72 2.27
C ARG A 29 -21.01 -2.37 1.68
N PHE A 30 -20.91 -2.52 0.38
CA PHE A 30 -19.79 -2.05 -0.42
C PHE A 30 -19.71 -0.52 -0.36
N ILE A 31 -18.51 0.01 -0.05
CA ILE A 31 -18.23 1.44 0.00
C ILE A 31 -17.44 1.87 -1.22
N GLY A 32 -16.39 1.09 -1.57
CA GLY A 32 -15.54 1.47 -2.68
C GLY A 32 -14.48 0.42 -3.00
N ARG A 33 -13.83 0.62 -4.14
CA ARG A 33 -12.87 -0.32 -4.75
C ARG A 33 -11.58 0.37 -5.15
N TYR A 34 -10.47 -0.31 -4.88
CA TYR A 34 -9.15 0.02 -5.39
C TYR A 34 -8.61 -1.16 -6.20
N ARG A 35 -7.99 -0.90 -7.35
CA ARG A 35 -7.25 -1.88 -8.14
C ARG A 35 -5.76 -1.53 -8.11
N LYS A 36 -4.93 -2.50 -7.78
CA LYS A 36 -3.49 -2.34 -7.60
C LYS A 36 -2.82 -1.71 -8.82
N MET A 37 -2.09 -0.62 -8.60
CA MET A 37 -1.41 0.12 -9.66
C MET A 37 -0.01 -0.43 -9.95
N HIS A 38 0.76 -0.79 -8.91
CA HIS A 38 2.16 -1.17 -9.06
C HIS A 38 2.32 -2.69 -8.92
N LEU A 39 2.12 -3.39 -10.03
CA LEU A 39 2.27 -4.85 -10.08
C LEU A 39 3.75 -5.22 -10.08
N PRO A 40 4.25 -6.03 -9.10
CA PRO A 40 5.61 -6.51 -9.11
C PRO A 40 5.82 -7.66 -10.10
N GLY A 41 7.08 -7.88 -10.45
CA GLY A 41 7.53 -9.02 -11.22
C GLY A 41 7.47 -8.84 -12.72
N SER A 42 7.70 -9.95 -13.43
CA SER A 42 7.74 -10.03 -14.88
C SER A 42 6.36 -10.36 -15.46
N ASP A 43 6.16 -10.00 -16.69
CA ASP A 43 5.06 -10.43 -17.56
C ASP A 43 5.41 -11.71 -18.36
N GLU A 44 6.64 -12.22 -18.21
CA GLU A 44 7.08 -13.48 -18.77
C GLU A 44 7.27 -14.54 -17.70
N PRO A 45 6.98 -15.84 -17.96
CA PRO A 45 7.26 -16.92 -17.05
C PRO A 45 8.76 -16.99 -16.73
N GLN A 46 9.09 -17.16 -15.45
CA GLN A 46 10.47 -17.31 -14.98
C GLN A 46 10.64 -18.62 -14.23
N ASN A 47 11.82 -19.25 -14.39
CA ASN A 47 12.16 -20.54 -13.76
C ASN A 47 12.72 -20.36 -12.32
N ALA A 48 12.23 -19.42 -11.54
CA ALA A 48 12.64 -19.21 -10.17
C ALA A 48 11.50 -19.55 -9.20
N THR A 49 11.84 -20.05 -8.03
CA THR A 49 10.86 -20.57 -7.05
C THR A 49 10.19 -19.45 -6.25
N THR A 50 10.81 -18.28 -6.17
CA THR A 50 10.32 -17.14 -5.38
C THR A 50 10.22 -15.87 -6.23
N VAL A 51 9.43 -15.92 -7.30
CA VAL A 51 9.26 -14.80 -8.23
C VAL A 51 7.87 -14.20 -8.11
N HIS A 52 7.81 -12.88 -8.07
CA HIS A 52 6.54 -12.19 -8.25
C HIS A 52 6.16 -12.21 -9.73
N LEU A 53 5.00 -12.78 -10.04
CA LEU A 53 4.48 -12.89 -11.41
C LEU A 53 3.13 -12.17 -11.57
N GLU A 54 2.88 -11.13 -10.78
CA GLU A 54 1.57 -10.46 -10.81
C GLU A 54 1.27 -9.85 -12.18
N ARG A 55 2.27 -9.36 -12.90
CA ARG A 55 2.11 -8.82 -14.26
C ARG A 55 1.71 -9.87 -15.31
N LEU A 56 1.95 -11.15 -15.02
CA LEU A 56 1.50 -12.25 -15.86
C LEU A 56 0.00 -12.50 -15.73
N TYR A 57 -0.56 -12.25 -14.53
CA TYR A 57 -1.95 -12.61 -14.21
C TYR A 57 -2.91 -11.42 -14.21
N PHE A 58 -2.42 -10.23 -13.87
CA PHE A 58 -3.22 -9.04 -13.65
C PHE A 58 -2.80 -7.88 -14.54
N GLU A 59 -3.78 -7.05 -14.87
CA GLU A 59 -3.56 -5.76 -15.49
C GLU A 59 -3.35 -4.69 -14.41
N PRO A 60 -2.56 -3.62 -14.67
CA PRO A 60 -2.50 -2.46 -13.80
C PRO A 60 -3.89 -1.87 -13.57
N GLY A 61 -4.13 -1.40 -12.34
CA GLY A 61 -5.39 -0.79 -11.96
C GLY A 61 -5.76 0.42 -12.82
N ASN A 62 -7.03 0.64 -13.02
CA ASN A 62 -7.57 1.70 -13.87
C ASN A 62 -8.54 2.66 -13.13
N LEU A 63 -8.59 2.57 -11.80
CA LEU A 63 -9.46 3.40 -10.95
C LEU A 63 -8.71 4.57 -10.29
N GLY A 64 -7.40 4.72 -10.54
CA GLY A 64 -6.56 5.70 -9.87
C GLY A 64 -6.38 5.39 -8.39
N PHE A 65 -6.27 6.45 -7.57
CA PHE A 65 -6.10 6.37 -6.12
C PHE A 65 -7.32 6.99 -5.40
N PRO A 66 -8.47 6.32 -5.40
CA PRO A 66 -9.68 6.85 -4.80
C PRO A 66 -9.57 6.91 -3.27
N VAL A 67 -10.25 7.90 -2.70
CA VAL A 67 -10.41 8.06 -1.26
C VAL A 67 -11.89 7.99 -0.92
N PHE A 68 -12.24 7.20 0.06
CA PHE A 68 -13.61 6.89 0.44
C PHE A 68 -13.95 7.50 1.80
N ASP A 69 -15.21 7.86 2.01
CA ASP A 69 -15.72 8.15 3.34
C ASP A 69 -16.08 6.85 4.04
N PHE A 70 -15.51 6.62 5.20
CA PHE A 70 -15.81 5.52 6.09
C PHE A 70 -16.19 6.06 7.47
N GLU A 71 -17.48 6.21 7.70
CA GLU A 71 -18.01 6.72 8.97
C GLU A 71 -17.39 8.07 9.39
N GLY A 72 -17.20 8.99 8.44
CA GLY A 72 -16.62 10.30 8.66
C GLY A 72 -15.09 10.35 8.65
N VAL A 73 -14.42 9.22 8.39
CA VAL A 73 -12.97 9.14 8.20
C VAL A 73 -12.65 8.95 6.71
N ARG A 74 -11.71 9.72 6.19
CA ARG A 74 -11.27 9.62 4.80
C ARG A 74 -10.23 8.50 4.64
N VAL A 75 -10.59 7.43 3.96
CA VAL A 75 -9.80 6.19 3.84
C VAL A 75 -9.29 6.00 2.42
N GLY A 76 -7.98 5.84 2.27
CA GLY A 76 -7.33 5.36 1.06
C GLY A 76 -6.96 3.88 1.16
N LEU A 77 -6.88 3.21 0.01
CA LEU A 77 -6.52 1.79 -0.07
C LEU A 77 -5.25 1.61 -0.89
N ALA A 78 -4.42 0.64 -0.51
CA ALA A 78 -3.24 0.24 -1.26
C ALA A 78 -2.96 -1.27 -1.09
N LEU A 79 -2.29 -1.88 -2.07
CA LEU A 79 -2.01 -3.32 -2.07
C LEU A 79 -0.51 -3.59 -2.25
N CYS A 80 0.05 -4.32 -1.30
CA CYS A 80 1.39 -4.93 -1.35
C CYS A 80 2.47 -3.96 -1.90
N ASN A 81 2.86 -4.11 -3.16
CA ASN A 81 3.93 -3.32 -3.77
C ASN A 81 3.63 -1.81 -3.83
N ASP A 82 2.36 -1.40 -3.84
CA ASP A 82 1.99 0.03 -3.81
C ASP A 82 2.62 0.77 -2.63
N ARG A 83 2.79 0.08 -1.48
CA ARG A 83 3.38 0.68 -0.28
C ARG A 83 4.83 1.15 -0.44
N ARG A 84 5.52 0.66 -1.49
CA ARG A 84 6.93 1.01 -1.77
C ARG A 84 7.07 2.29 -2.59
N TRP A 85 5.99 2.75 -3.21
CA TRP A 85 5.98 3.88 -4.12
C TRP A 85 5.49 5.14 -3.40
N PRO A 86 6.30 6.20 -3.32
CA PRO A 86 5.93 7.45 -2.65
C PRO A 86 4.70 8.11 -3.29
N GLU A 87 4.47 7.90 -4.60
CA GLU A 87 3.32 8.39 -5.34
C GLU A 87 2.00 7.87 -4.75
N THR A 88 1.96 6.62 -4.28
CA THR A 88 0.76 6.05 -3.65
C THR A 88 0.27 6.91 -2.49
N TYR A 89 1.17 7.20 -1.54
CA TYR A 89 0.81 8.02 -0.37
C TYR A 89 0.52 9.46 -0.76
N ARG A 90 1.30 10.01 -1.69
CA ARG A 90 1.10 11.38 -2.15
C ARG A 90 -0.25 11.56 -2.84
N MET A 91 -0.63 10.65 -3.73
CA MET A 91 -1.92 10.70 -4.42
C MET A 91 -3.09 10.56 -3.45
N LEU A 92 -3.03 9.60 -2.53
CA LEU A 92 -4.05 9.40 -1.50
C LEU A 92 -4.16 10.62 -0.57
N CYS A 93 -3.04 11.17 -0.11
CA CYS A 93 -3.02 12.37 0.72
C CYS A 93 -3.64 13.58 0.01
N LEU A 94 -3.28 13.82 -1.25
CA LEU A 94 -3.86 14.90 -2.06
C LEU A 94 -5.35 14.69 -2.32
N GLY A 95 -5.80 13.44 -2.40
CA GLY A 95 -7.22 13.05 -2.43
C GLY A 95 -7.94 13.25 -1.09
N GLY A 96 -7.22 13.64 -0.03
CA GLY A 96 -7.76 13.93 1.29
C GLY A 96 -7.78 12.72 2.24
N ALA A 97 -7.03 11.65 1.98
CA ALA A 97 -6.94 10.52 2.90
C ALA A 97 -6.37 10.95 4.26
N GLU A 98 -6.98 10.44 5.33
CA GLU A 98 -6.54 10.55 6.71
C GLU A 98 -5.91 9.23 7.17
N VAL A 99 -6.43 8.10 6.66
CA VAL A 99 -5.96 6.75 6.94
C VAL A 99 -5.73 6.03 5.62
N VAL A 100 -4.60 5.33 5.52
CA VAL A 100 -4.29 4.43 4.39
C VAL A 100 -4.29 3.00 4.91
N LEU A 101 -5.19 2.16 4.36
CA LEU A 101 -5.23 0.73 4.65
C LEU A 101 -4.42 -0.03 3.60
N ILE A 102 -3.53 -0.90 4.06
CA ILE A 102 -2.65 -1.67 3.19
C ILE A 102 -2.76 -3.16 3.52
N GLY A 103 -3.04 -3.99 2.51
CA GLY A 103 -2.93 -5.44 2.62
C GLY A 103 -1.73 -5.95 1.82
N TYR A 104 -0.91 -6.84 2.39
CA TYR A 104 0.21 -7.39 1.64
C TYR A 104 0.61 -8.81 2.05
N ASN A 105 1.16 -9.50 1.07
CA ASN A 105 1.80 -10.80 1.21
C ASN A 105 3.21 -10.67 0.63
N THR A 106 4.24 -10.82 1.45
CA THR A 106 5.62 -10.58 1.04
C THR A 106 6.50 -11.75 1.49
N PRO A 107 7.18 -12.45 0.57
CA PRO A 107 8.17 -13.47 0.92
C PRO A 107 9.30 -12.89 1.77
N LEU A 108 9.76 -13.66 2.76
CA LEU A 108 10.88 -13.27 3.61
C LEU A 108 12.19 -13.23 2.81
N VAL A 109 12.38 -14.17 1.90
CA VAL A 109 13.56 -14.25 1.02
C VAL A 109 13.12 -14.09 -0.43
N LEU A 110 13.91 -13.40 -1.23
CA LEU A 110 13.79 -13.34 -2.68
C LEU A 110 15.04 -13.96 -3.29
N ASP A 111 14.85 -14.91 -4.20
CA ASP A 111 15.95 -15.63 -4.88
C ASP A 111 16.85 -14.65 -5.65
N GLU A 112 16.29 -13.55 -6.16
CA GLU A 112 17.02 -12.53 -6.93
C GLU A 112 17.95 -11.66 -6.06
N ALA A 113 17.73 -11.60 -4.74
CA ALA A 113 18.49 -10.74 -3.84
C ALA A 113 18.71 -11.35 -2.44
N PRO A 114 19.30 -12.54 -2.33
CA PRO A 114 19.49 -13.23 -1.03
C PRO A 114 20.39 -12.43 -0.08
N ALA A 115 21.34 -11.66 -0.60
CA ALA A 115 22.22 -10.79 0.21
C ALA A 115 21.47 -9.69 0.97
N LEU A 116 20.26 -9.34 0.54
CA LEU A 116 19.43 -8.33 1.18
C LEU A 116 18.39 -8.90 2.15
N ALA A 117 18.41 -10.21 2.41
CA ALA A 117 17.42 -10.86 3.28
C ALA A 117 17.35 -10.23 4.68
N HIS A 118 18.49 -9.86 5.26
CA HIS A 118 18.57 -9.21 6.58
C HIS A 118 17.95 -7.81 6.62
N LEU A 119 17.77 -7.15 5.48
CA LEU A 119 17.15 -5.82 5.37
C LEU A 119 15.64 -5.88 5.06
N ARG A 120 15.07 -7.06 4.88
CA ARG A 120 13.69 -7.20 4.39
C ARG A 120 12.65 -6.52 5.28
N MET A 121 12.74 -6.68 6.61
CA MET A 121 11.82 -6.03 7.54
C MET A 121 12.05 -4.51 7.56
N PHE A 122 13.28 -4.06 7.54
CA PHE A 122 13.60 -2.64 7.42
C PHE A 122 13.04 -2.03 6.13
N HIS A 123 13.28 -2.67 4.98
CA HIS A 123 12.73 -2.24 3.69
C HIS A 123 11.20 -2.37 3.60
N ASN A 124 10.58 -3.19 4.46
CA ASN A 124 9.14 -3.26 4.57
C ASN A 124 8.56 -2.02 5.27
N HIS A 125 9.11 -1.65 6.41
CA HIS A 125 8.59 -0.56 7.23
C HIS A 125 9.02 0.82 6.73
N LEU A 126 10.24 0.99 6.23
CA LEU A 126 10.81 2.26 5.79
C LEU A 126 9.89 3.08 4.86
N PRO A 127 9.38 2.53 3.74
CA PRO A 127 8.52 3.32 2.85
C PRO A 127 7.16 3.64 3.47
N MET A 128 6.62 2.76 4.32
CA MET A 128 5.37 3.03 5.04
C MET A 128 5.54 4.14 6.08
N GLN A 129 6.64 4.14 6.83
CA GLN A 129 6.98 5.19 7.79
C GLN A 129 7.23 6.53 7.09
N ALA A 130 8.03 6.52 6.02
CA ALA A 130 8.26 7.70 5.20
C ALA A 130 6.96 8.21 4.57
N GLY A 131 6.13 7.30 4.04
CA GLY A 131 4.82 7.61 3.46
C GLY A 131 3.87 8.26 4.45
N ALA A 132 3.77 7.70 5.67
CA ALA A 132 2.95 8.24 6.76
C ALA A 132 3.43 9.66 7.15
N TYR A 133 4.72 9.82 7.41
CA TYR A 133 5.33 11.08 7.83
C TYR A 133 5.23 12.18 6.79
N GLN A 134 5.72 11.92 5.57
CA GLN A 134 5.77 12.93 4.49
C GLN A 134 4.40 13.35 3.95
N ASN A 135 3.36 12.55 4.23
CA ASN A 135 2.00 12.83 3.80
C ASN A 135 1.05 13.08 4.97
N THR A 136 1.56 13.00 6.21
CA THR A 136 0.79 13.25 7.44
C THR A 136 -0.52 12.46 7.46
N VAL A 137 -0.42 11.14 7.27
CA VAL A 137 -1.54 10.21 7.28
C VAL A 137 -1.26 9.06 8.25
N TRP A 138 -2.29 8.48 8.83
CA TRP A 138 -2.18 7.19 9.49
C TRP A 138 -2.04 6.08 8.47
N VAL A 139 -1.24 5.06 8.76
CA VAL A 139 -1.12 3.86 7.94
C VAL A 139 -1.45 2.65 8.80
N ALA A 140 -2.41 1.83 8.38
CA ALA A 140 -2.69 0.55 8.98
C ALA A 140 -2.42 -0.55 7.94
N ALA A 141 -1.41 -1.37 8.20
CA ALA A 141 -0.89 -2.33 7.26
C ALA A 141 -1.01 -3.76 7.81
N ALA A 142 -1.79 -4.60 7.14
CA ALA A 142 -1.99 -6.01 7.46
C ALA A 142 -1.12 -6.88 6.54
N ALA A 143 -0.23 -7.63 7.15
CA ALA A 143 0.70 -8.54 6.48
C ALA A 143 0.32 -9.99 6.71
N LYS A 144 0.36 -10.81 5.67
CA LYS A 144 0.35 -12.25 5.86
C LYS A 144 1.68 -12.71 6.48
N ALA A 145 1.61 -13.57 7.47
CA ALA A 145 2.75 -14.13 8.19
C ALA A 145 2.75 -15.67 8.08
N GLY A 146 3.79 -16.32 8.61
CA GLY A 146 3.90 -17.77 8.66
C GLY A 146 4.47 -18.40 7.40
N LEU A 147 4.04 -19.63 7.12
CA LEU A 147 4.52 -20.43 5.99
C LEU A 147 3.37 -20.72 5.03
N GLU A 148 3.54 -20.45 3.75
CA GLU A 148 2.60 -20.77 2.68
C GLU A 148 3.32 -21.44 1.52
N ASP A 149 2.88 -22.63 1.12
CA ASP A 149 3.47 -23.41 0.03
C ASP A 149 5.01 -23.54 0.11
N GLY A 150 5.53 -23.69 1.33
CA GLY A 150 6.97 -23.76 1.58
C GLY A 150 7.70 -22.43 1.63
N GLN A 151 7.01 -21.31 1.40
CA GLN A 151 7.57 -19.97 1.45
C GLN A 151 7.30 -19.31 2.81
N ALA A 152 8.36 -18.89 3.50
CA ALA A 152 8.22 -18.08 4.70
C ALA A 152 7.80 -16.65 4.32
N LEU A 153 6.78 -16.15 5.00
CA LEU A 153 6.24 -14.81 4.79
C LEU A 153 6.74 -13.86 5.85
N LEU A 154 6.97 -12.60 5.45
CA LEU A 154 7.63 -11.58 6.25
C LEU A 154 6.83 -11.21 7.51
N GLY A 155 5.49 -11.18 7.43
CA GLY A 155 4.67 -10.63 8.50
C GLY A 155 4.90 -9.14 8.69
N GLY A 156 4.93 -8.71 9.97
CA GLY A 156 5.23 -7.33 10.33
C GLY A 156 4.07 -6.37 10.10
N SER A 157 2.83 -6.82 10.33
CA SER A 157 1.66 -5.94 10.38
C SER A 157 1.92 -4.79 11.34
N CYS A 158 1.53 -3.57 10.95
CA CYS A 158 1.81 -2.40 11.79
C CYS A 158 0.78 -1.28 11.61
N ILE A 159 0.68 -0.43 12.64
CA ILE A 159 -0.02 0.84 12.59
C ILE A 159 1.02 1.94 12.77
N ILE A 160 1.07 2.88 11.84
CA ILE A 160 2.06 3.95 11.79
C ILE A 160 1.35 5.30 11.92
N ALA A 161 1.84 6.13 12.82
CA ALA A 161 1.31 7.46 13.06
C ALA A 161 1.77 8.48 11.99
N PRO A 162 1.09 9.63 11.86
CA PRO A 162 1.52 10.75 10.99
C PRO A 162 2.91 11.30 11.31
N THR A 163 3.48 10.96 12.46
CA THR A 163 4.86 11.26 12.85
C THR A 163 5.89 10.31 12.24
N GLY A 164 5.45 9.23 11.59
CA GLY A 164 6.30 8.18 11.03
C GLY A 164 6.69 7.08 12.03
N GLU A 165 6.32 7.20 13.29
CA GLU A 165 6.58 6.16 14.29
C GLU A 165 5.62 4.98 14.16
N ILE A 166 6.09 3.78 14.45
CA ILE A 166 5.26 2.58 14.52
C ILE A 166 4.55 2.58 15.88
N ALA A 167 3.26 2.90 15.88
CA ALA A 167 2.43 3.00 17.08
C ALA A 167 1.95 1.64 17.62
N ALA A 168 1.85 0.64 16.72
CA ALA A 168 1.62 -0.76 17.07
C ALA A 168 2.20 -1.67 16.00
N GLN A 169 2.73 -2.84 16.39
CA GLN A 169 3.33 -3.82 15.49
C GLN A 169 3.04 -5.24 15.97
N ALA A 170 2.69 -6.12 15.03
CA ALA A 170 2.68 -7.56 15.26
C ALA A 170 4.12 -8.09 15.34
N ILE A 171 4.40 -8.90 16.34
CA ILE A 171 5.73 -9.42 16.65
C ILE A 171 5.86 -10.92 16.38
N SER A 172 4.74 -11.62 16.23
CA SER A 172 4.72 -13.04 15.92
C SER A 172 4.60 -13.32 14.43
N VAL A 173 4.86 -14.55 14.04
CA VAL A 173 4.55 -15.07 12.68
C VAL A 173 3.27 -15.92 12.68
N GLU A 174 2.55 -15.94 13.78
CA GLU A 174 1.25 -16.57 13.96
C GLU A 174 0.12 -15.54 13.77
N ASP A 175 -1.13 -15.98 13.90
CA ASP A 175 -2.29 -15.10 13.87
C ASP A 175 -2.24 -14.12 15.06
N GLU A 176 -2.21 -12.84 14.76
CA GLU A 176 -2.11 -11.78 15.78
C GLU A 176 -2.99 -10.59 15.40
N VAL A 177 -3.65 -10.01 16.42
CA VAL A 177 -4.43 -8.78 16.27
C VAL A 177 -3.72 -7.63 16.97
N ILE A 178 -3.46 -6.56 16.22
CA ILE A 178 -2.94 -5.31 16.77
C ILE A 178 -4.01 -4.24 16.76
N VAL A 179 -4.05 -3.42 17.82
CA VAL A 179 -5.03 -2.34 17.97
C VAL A 179 -4.32 -1.07 18.44
N HIS A 180 -4.69 0.05 17.85
CA HIS A 180 -4.24 1.37 18.30
C HIS A 180 -5.37 2.40 18.19
N ARG A 181 -5.43 3.33 19.11
CA ARG A 181 -6.36 4.46 19.04
C ARG A 181 -5.72 5.61 18.26
N ALA A 182 -6.10 5.75 16.99
CA ALA A 182 -5.59 6.80 16.12
C ALA A 182 -6.25 8.14 16.47
N ASP A 183 -5.44 9.14 16.82
CA ASP A 183 -5.87 10.53 16.97
C ASP A 183 -5.77 11.23 15.61
N LEU A 184 -6.90 11.50 14.97
CA LEU A 184 -6.94 12.16 13.67
C LEU A 184 -6.55 13.64 13.72
N ASP A 185 -6.66 14.30 14.90
CA ASP A 185 -6.21 15.68 15.04
C ASP A 185 -4.70 15.84 14.96
N LEU A 186 -3.94 14.76 15.25
CA LEU A 186 -2.49 14.73 15.04
C LEU A 186 -2.10 15.05 13.59
N ILE A 187 -2.91 14.67 12.61
CA ILE A 187 -2.72 15.01 11.20
C ILE A 187 -2.62 16.52 10.98
N LYS A 188 -3.52 17.28 11.61
CA LYS A 188 -3.55 18.74 11.49
C LYS A 188 -2.29 19.37 12.11
N VAL A 189 -1.86 18.82 13.26
CA VAL A 189 -0.65 19.29 13.94
C VAL A 189 0.58 19.05 13.07
N CYS A 190 0.76 17.84 12.54
CA CYS A 190 1.90 17.48 11.70
C CYS A 190 1.93 18.30 10.39
N ARG A 191 0.78 18.52 9.75
CA ARG A 191 0.68 19.37 8.55
C ARG A 191 1.14 20.79 8.81
N LYS A 192 0.68 21.40 9.91
CA LYS A 192 1.04 22.78 10.25
C LYS A 192 2.54 22.96 10.49
N VAL A 193 3.22 21.94 11.02
CA VAL A 193 4.63 22.05 11.39
C VAL A 193 5.55 21.89 10.16
N ASN A 194 5.36 20.86 9.34
CA ASN A 194 6.36 20.49 8.33
C ASN A 194 5.81 20.25 6.92
N PHE A 195 4.56 19.81 6.78
CA PHE A 195 4.05 19.28 5.51
C PHE A 195 2.74 19.92 5.06
N ASP A 196 2.63 21.24 5.20
CA ASP A 196 1.53 21.97 4.59
C ASP A 196 1.69 21.95 3.07
N SER A 197 1.02 20.97 2.46
CA SER A 197 1.11 20.74 1.02
C SER A 197 0.54 21.92 0.21
N ALA A 198 -0.43 22.65 0.74
CA ALA A 198 -0.98 23.82 0.06
C ALA A 198 0.02 24.97 0.02
N LEU A 199 0.84 25.10 1.06
CA LEU A 199 1.83 26.18 1.19
C LEU A 199 3.15 25.87 0.48
N TYR A 200 3.65 24.64 0.61
CA TYR A 200 5.03 24.32 0.21
C TYR A 200 5.17 23.57 -1.10
N ARG A 201 4.12 22.88 -1.59
CA ARG A 201 4.23 22.15 -2.84
C ARG A 201 4.33 23.08 -4.05
N ARG A 202 5.13 22.65 -5.03
CA ARG A 202 5.34 23.35 -6.31
C ARG A 202 4.94 22.45 -7.47
N PRO A 203 3.61 22.23 -7.69
CA PRO A 203 3.12 21.32 -8.75
C PRO A 203 3.63 21.70 -10.15
N ASP A 204 3.88 22.99 -10.37
CA ASP A 204 4.45 23.56 -11.60
C ASP A 204 5.86 22.99 -11.93
N GLN A 205 6.58 22.45 -10.94
CA GLN A 205 7.93 21.90 -11.08
C GLN A 205 7.98 20.37 -11.11
N TYR A 206 6.85 19.69 -10.98
CA TYR A 206 6.82 18.22 -10.80
C TYR A 206 6.41 17.46 -12.07
N ARG A 207 6.51 18.08 -13.27
CA ARG A 207 6.09 17.46 -14.54
C ARG A 207 6.74 16.10 -14.79
N LEU A 208 8.02 15.96 -14.52
CA LEU A 208 8.77 14.71 -14.73
C LEU A 208 8.14 13.52 -14.02
N ILE A 209 7.56 13.71 -12.82
CA ILE A 209 6.91 12.63 -12.08
C ILE A 209 5.69 12.06 -12.82
N ALA A 210 4.99 12.91 -13.59
CA ALA A 210 3.81 12.51 -14.32
C ALA A 210 4.10 12.05 -15.77
N GLU A 211 5.20 12.51 -16.36
CA GLU A 211 5.48 12.34 -17.78
C GLU A 211 6.51 11.23 -18.06
N GLN A 212 7.37 10.89 -17.10
CA GLN A 212 8.43 9.89 -17.29
C GLN A 212 8.23 8.68 -16.38
N ALA A 213 8.32 7.49 -16.97
CA ALA A 213 8.25 6.24 -16.21
C ALA A 213 9.57 5.86 -15.53
N GLY A 214 10.68 6.47 -15.94
CA GLY A 214 12.00 6.21 -15.38
C GLY A 214 13.06 7.14 -15.99
N PRO A 215 14.32 7.10 -15.50
CA PRO A 215 15.39 7.91 -16.05
C PRO A 215 15.65 7.53 -17.52
N GLU A 216 15.93 8.54 -18.34
CA GLU A 216 16.44 8.32 -19.69
C GLU A 216 17.77 7.54 -19.61
N ARG A 217 17.90 6.51 -20.42
CA ARG A 217 19.09 5.64 -20.48
C ARG A 217 20.01 6.09 -21.61
#